data_84be47260643982a0f19c2ed8aa9f762
#
_entry.id   84be47260643982a0f19c2ed8aa9f762
#
_cell.length_a   1.000
_cell.length_b   1.000
_cell.length_c   1.000
_cell.angle_alpha   90.00
_cell.angle_beta   90.00
_cell.angle_gamma   90.00
#
_symmetry.space_group_name_H-M   'P 1'
#
loop_
_entity.id
_entity.type
_entity.pdbx_description
1 polymer ?
#
loop_
_entity_poly.entity_id
_entity_poly.type
_entity_poly.pdbx_seq_one_letter_code
_entity_poly.pdbx_strand_id
1 'polypeptide(L)'
;MRHFLTLKDFTKEEILEIIKLAFKIKKKNKKYLKGQTLGMVFEKSSTRTRVSFEVGMFQLGGHALFLSSDNTQLGRGEPIKDTARVFSRMLDMITVRTFSQERLEEFAQYSTIPVINALTDTYHPVQLIADYMTMVEHKKDKNPVVAYVGDGNNMAHSWLMLASKLGFELRVASPVGYECDGHEIDTAMKQAKISGAKIRFFHDPKEAVKGADVVTTDTWISMGQEEGKAKKVEDFEGFIVDADLMKLAKKDAIFLHCLPAYRGYEVSEEVLEQHEKVVFDEAENRLHGQKGIMVWLDKQRK
;
A
#
# COMPACT_ATOMS: atom_id res chain seq x y z
N MET A 1 17.30 12.15 8.18
CA MET A 1 17.05 10.68 8.16
C MET A 1 16.15 10.34 6.98
N ARG A 2 16.33 9.20 6.31
CA ARG A 2 15.43 8.75 5.24
C ARG A 2 14.27 7.98 5.86
N HIS A 3 13.02 8.31 5.47
CA HIS A 3 11.79 7.67 5.91
C HIS A 3 11.07 7.07 4.71
N PHE A 4 10.06 6.20 4.95
CA PHE A 4 9.20 5.62 3.93
C PHE A 4 7.74 6.00 4.23
N LEU A 5 7.36 7.25 3.95
CA LEU A 5 6.06 7.80 4.30
C LEU A 5 5.06 7.69 3.13
N THR A 6 5.52 7.95 1.92
CA THR A 6 4.76 7.87 0.69
C THR A 6 5.69 7.63 -0.50
N LEU A 7 5.17 7.03 -1.58
CA LEU A 7 5.96 6.80 -2.81
C LEU A 7 6.31 8.08 -3.56
N LYS A 8 5.60 9.19 -3.30
CA LYS A 8 5.95 10.49 -3.90
C LYS A 8 7.35 10.97 -3.53
N ASP A 9 7.87 10.56 -2.37
CA ASP A 9 9.17 10.98 -1.85
C ASP A 9 10.36 10.20 -2.45
N PHE A 10 10.08 9.22 -3.31
CA PHE A 10 11.09 8.33 -3.90
C PHE A 10 11.27 8.58 -5.39
N THR A 11 12.47 8.36 -5.87
CA THR A 11 12.70 8.28 -7.31
C THR A 11 12.28 6.90 -7.85
N LYS A 12 12.13 6.80 -9.18
CA LYS A 12 11.89 5.51 -9.84
C LYS A 12 12.97 4.47 -9.50
N GLU A 13 14.21 4.91 -9.50
CA GLU A 13 15.38 4.08 -9.25
C GLU A 13 15.36 3.53 -7.82
N GLU A 14 15.06 4.36 -6.83
CA GLU A 14 14.94 3.96 -5.42
C GLU A 14 13.82 2.93 -5.22
N ILE A 15 12.64 3.14 -5.83
CA ILE A 15 11.53 2.19 -5.77
C ILE A 15 11.95 0.84 -6.38
N LEU A 16 12.59 0.85 -7.56
CA LEU A 16 13.05 -0.36 -8.21
C LEU A 16 14.18 -1.06 -7.44
N GLU A 17 15.03 -0.28 -6.76
CA GLU A 17 16.07 -0.85 -5.87
C GLU A 17 15.45 -1.57 -4.67
N ILE A 18 14.43 -0.98 -4.03
CA ILE A 18 13.68 -1.62 -2.93
C ILE A 18 13.06 -2.93 -3.42
N ILE A 19 12.40 -2.93 -4.57
CA ILE A 19 11.75 -4.11 -5.17
C ILE A 19 12.79 -5.20 -5.50
N LYS A 20 13.89 -4.83 -6.14
CA LYS A 20 15.00 -5.77 -6.43
C LYS A 20 15.57 -6.39 -5.15
N LEU A 21 15.71 -5.59 -4.11
CA LEU A 21 16.17 -6.05 -2.80
C LEU A 21 15.15 -6.99 -2.15
N ALA A 22 13.86 -6.69 -2.23
CA ALA A 22 12.78 -7.54 -1.75
C ALA A 22 12.80 -8.92 -2.44
N PHE A 23 12.92 -8.99 -3.76
CA PHE A 23 13.08 -10.25 -4.49
C PHE A 23 14.34 -11.02 -4.09
N LYS A 24 15.46 -10.32 -3.90
CA LYS A 24 16.71 -10.96 -3.42
C LYS A 24 16.53 -11.59 -2.04
N ILE A 25 15.83 -10.89 -1.14
CA ILE A 25 15.57 -11.37 0.22
C ILE A 25 14.53 -12.50 0.21
N LYS A 26 13.51 -12.44 -0.66
CA LYS A 26 12.54 -13.52 -0.89
C LYS A 26 13.23 -14.84 -1.21
N LYS A 27 14.26 -14.79 -2.07
CA LYS A 27 15.04 -15.98 -2.49
C LYS A 27 16.05 -16.48 -1.44
N LYS A 28 16.65 -15.56 -0.66
CA LYS A 28 17.71 -15.90 0.32
C LYS A 28 17.52 -15.12 1.62
N ASN A 29 17.01 -15.83 2.62
CA ASN A 29 16.78 -15.27 3.95
C ASN A 29 18.12 -15.05 4.67
N LYS A 30 18.64 -13.81 4.68
CA LYS A 30 19.83 -13.39 5.40
C LYS A 30 19.46 -12.51 6.59
N LYS A 31 20.24 -12.59 7.67
CA LYS A 31 20.05 -11.80 8.89
C LYS A 31 20.61 -10.37 8.71
N TYR A 32 19.97 -9.58 7.81
CA TYR A 32 20.43 -8.22 7.48
C TYR A 32 20.33 -7.23 8.66
N LEU A 33 19.36 -7.41 9.56
CA LEU A 33 19.04 -6.52 10.68
C LEU A 33 19.31 -7.19 12.02
N LYS A 34 20.39 -7.98 12.11
CA LYS A 34 20.77 -8.70 13.33
C LYS A 34 20.95 -7.75 14.51
N GLY A 35 20.20 -8.00 15.59
CA GLY A 35 20.26 -7.24 16.84
C GLY A 35 19.51 -5.91 16.81
N GLN A 36 18.84 -5.56 15.68
CA GLN A 36 18.04 -4.35 15.61
C GLN A 36 16.60 -4.57 16.10
N THR A 37 15.96 -3.49 16.52
CA THR A 37 14.60 -3.49 17.05
C THR A 37 13.70 -2.58 16.22
N LEU A 38 12.55 -3.14 15.79
CA LEU A 38 11.44 -2.42 15.12
C LEU A 38 10.33 -2.14 16.11
N GLY A 39 9.97 -0.88 16.33
CA GLY A 39 8.73 -0.51 17.00
C GLY A 39 7.57 -0.50 16.02
N MET A 40 6.44 -1.09 16.38
CA MET A 40 5.21 -1.08 15.57
C MET A 40 4.10 -0.34 16.31
N VAL A 41 3.91 0.94 15.98
CA VAL A 41 2.92 1.83 16.62
C VAL A 41 1.62 1.78 15.81
N PHE A 42 0.57 1.20 16.37
CA PHE A 42 -0.70 0.98 15.67
C PHE A 42 -1.86 1.62 16.45
N GLU A 43 -2.50 2.60 15.81
CA GLU A 43 -3.76 3.22 16.25
C GLU A 43 -4.99 2.54 15.63
N LYS A 44 -4.78 1.74 14.56
CA LYS A 44 -5.83 0.95 13.89
C LYS A 44 -5.43 -0.53 13.90
N SER A 45 -6.40 -1.42 14.10
CA SER A 45 -6.18 -2.86 14.04
C SER A 45 -5.66 -3.30 12.67
N SER A 46 -4.77 -4.28 12.65
CA SER A 46 -4.30 -4.90 11.40
C SER A 46 -3.61 -6.22 11.66
N THR A 47 -4.19 -7.31 11.19
CA THR A 47 -3.60 -8.64 11.28
C THR A 47 -2.44 -8.80 10.31
N ARG A 48 -2.69 -8.56 9.01
CA ARG A 48 -1.69 -8.79 7.95
C ARG A 48 -0.47 -7.89 8.09
N THR A 49 -0.66 -6.60 8.35
CA THR A 49 0.45 -5.66 8.50
C THR A 49 1.29 -6.00 9.72
N ARG A 50 0.65 -6.35 10.84
CA ARG A 50 1.35 -6.78 12.05
C ARG A 50 2.19 -8.03 11.79
N VAL A 51 1.55 -9.10 11.30
CA VAL A 51 2.22 -10.38 11.06
C VAL A 51 3.38 -10.20 10.07
N SER A 52 3.20 -9.46 8.97
CA SER A 52 4.24 -9.30 7.96
C SER A 52 5.45 -8.50 8.44
N PHE A 53 5.27 -7.45 9.25
CA PHE A 53 6.39 -6.72 9.84
C PHE A 53 7.09 -7.51 10.95
N GLU A 54 6.32 -8.15 11.85
CA GLU A 54 6.84 -8.92 12.97
C GLU A 54 7.66 -10.12 12.49
N VAL A 55 7.06 -10.93 11.60
CA VAL A 55 7.74 -12.08 10.98
C VAL A 55 8.91 -11.61 10.09
N GLY A 56 8.72 -10.52 9.34
CA GLY A 56 9.77 -9.95 8.49
C GLY A 56 11.00 -9.53 9.28
N MET A 57 10.81 -8.81 10.38
CA MET A 57 11.89 -8.38 11.26
C MET A 57 12.60 -9.57 11.93
N PHE A 58 11.83 -10.56 12.41
CA PHE A 58 12.39 -11.82 12.94
C PHE A 58 13.24 -12.56 11.89
N GLN A 59 12.73 -12.72 10.68
CA GLN A 59 13.47 -13.37 9.60
C GLN A 59 14.76 -12.63 9.25
N LEU A 60 14.79 -11.31 9.36
CA LEU A 60 15.99 -10.47 9.14
C LEU A 60 16.96 -10.50 10.33
N GLY A 61 16.64 -11.18 11.42
CA GLY A 61 17.49 -11.36 12.60
C GLY A 61 17.35 -10.29 13.66
N GLY A 62 16.36 -9.43 13.52
CA GLY A 62 15.98 -8.42 14.50
C GLY A 62 14.82 -8.86 15.40
N HIS A 63 14.29 -7.93 16.16
CA HIS A 63 13.16 -8.08 17.05
C HIS A 63 12.11 -7.01 16.75
N ALA A 64 10.83 -7.34 16.87
CA ALA A 64 9.74 -6.38 16.71
C ALA A 64 8.93 -6.26 18.01
N LEU A 65 8.58 -5.02 18.37
CA LEU A 65 7.75 -4.68 19.52
C LEU A 65 6.42 -4.13 19.02
N PHE A 66 5.33 -4.79 19.35
CA PHE A 66 4.00 -4.28 19.05
C PHE A 66 3.52 -3.31 20.13
N LEU A 67 3.18 -2.10 19.73
CA LEU A 67 2.79 -0.98 20.58
C LEU A 67 1.41 -0.48 20.15
N SER A 68 0.36 -1.02 20.79
CA SER A 68 -1.01 -0.52 20.59
C SER A 68 -1.16 0.85 21.23
N SER A 69 -1.87 1.77 20.58
CA SER A 69 -2.21 3.08 21.16
C SER A 69 -2.87 2.96 22.53
N ASP A 70 -3.74 1.97 22.71
CA ASP A 70 -4.47 1.75 23.98
C ASP A 70 -3.53 1.44 25.15
N ASN A 71 -2.34 0.91 24.85
CA ASN A 71 -1.35 0.49 25.84
C ASN A 71 -0.11 1.42 25.89
N THR A 72 -0.14 2.53 25.15
CA THR A 72 0.96 3.51 25.12
C THR A 72 0.51 4.87 25.62
N GLN A 73 1.46 5.73 25.96
CA GLN A 73 1.17 7.11 26.41
C GLN A 73 0.62 7.98 25.26
N LEU A 74 0.85 7.61 24.00
CA LEU A 74 0.25 8.27 22.83
C LEU A 74 -1.27 8.28 22.89
N GLY A 75 -1.90 7.15 23.28
CA GLY A 75 -3.34 7.06 23.50
C GLY A 75 -3.84 7.83 24.72
N ARG A 76 -2.94 8.30 25.59
CA ARG A 76 -3.22 9.09 26.79
C ARG A 76 -2.86 10.57 26.64
N GLY A 77 -2.53 11.02 25.42
CA GLY A 77 -2.30 12.41 25.10
C GLY A 77 -0.82 12.87 25.19
N GLU A 78 0.15 11.94 25.24
CA GLU A 78 1.54 12.31 25.08
C GLU A 78 1.77 12.95 23.71
N PRO A 79 2.48 14.10 23.61
CA PRO A 79 2.79 14.72 22.31
C PRO A 79 3.58 13.76 21.40
N ILE A 80 3.22 13.71 20.12
CA ILE A 80 3.88 12.85 19.11
C ILE A 80 5.40 13.09 19.10
N LYS A 81 5.83 14.35 19.16
CA LYS A 81 7.24 14.74 19.18
C LYS A 81 8.03 14.12 20.33
N ASP A 82 7.42 13.95 21.50
CA ASP A 82 8.10 13.40 22.67
C ASP A 82 8.24 11.89 22.55
N THR A 83 7.17 11.20 22.16
CA THR A 83 7.22 9.78 21.82
C THR A 83 8.25 9.47 20.72
N ALA A 84 8.29 10.28 19.64
CA ALA A 84 9.26 10.11 18.55
C ALA A 84 10.71 10.25 19.04
N ARG A 85 10.98 11.20 19.92
CA ARG A 85 12.31 11.40 20.53
C ARG A 85 12.73 10.26 21.45
N VAL A 86 11.79 9.77 22.28
CA VAL A 86 12.04 8.63 23.19
C VAL A 86 12.32 7.37 22.37
N PHE A 87 11.48 7.05 21.40
CA PHE A 87 11.65 5.85 20.57
C PHE A 87 12.92 5.89 19.73
N SER A 88 13.32 7.07 19.26
CA SER A 88 14.58 7.26 18.53
C SER A 88 15.83 6.92 19.34
N ARG A 89 15.74 6.85 20.67
CA ARG A 89 16.85 6.47 21.57
C ARG A 89 16.83 5.01 21.98
N MET A 90 15.73 4.31 21.73
CA MET A 90 15.52 2.93 22.19
C MET A 90 15.39 1.92 21.05
N LEU A 91 14.99 2.38 19.87
CA LEU A 91 14.67 1.54 18.70
C LEU A 91 15.58 1.89 17.53
N ASP A 92 15.66 0.99 16.57
CA ASP A 92 16.41 1.20 15.33
C ASP A 92 15.53 1.66 14.18
N MET A 93 14.24 1.36 14.23
CA MET A 93 13.27 1.65 13.18
C MET A 93 11.86 1.65 13.76
N ILE A 94 10.94 2.39 13.13
CA ILE A 94 9.54 2.44 13.56
C ILE A 94 8.64 2.28 12.35
N THR A 95 7.57 1.50 12.50
CA THR A 95 6.44 1.51 11.58
C THR A 95 5.21 2.05 12.29
N VAL A 96 4.49 2.95 11.62
CA VAL A 96 3.31 3.64 12.18
C VAL A 96 2.10 3.35 11.31
N ARG A 97 1.00 2.93 11.95
CA ARG A 97 -0.33 2.80 11.36
C ARG A 97 -1.29 3.70 12.11
N THR A 98 -1.71 4.78 11.48
CA THR A 98 -2.51 5.84 12.09
C THR A 98 -3.61 6.32 11.16
N PHE A 99 -4.34 7.33 11.54
CA PHE A 99 -5.39 7.97 10.74
C PHE A 99 -4.78 9.01 9.80
N SER A 100 -4.30 10.11 10.31
CA SER A 100 -3.87 11.23 9.48
C SER A 100 -2.42 11.11 9.00
N GLN A 101 -2.17 11.55 7.77
CA GLN A 101 -0.84 11.61 7.20
C GLN A 101 0.04 12.63 7.95
N GLU A 102 -0.54 13.74 8.38
CA GLU A 102 0.17 14.81 9.10
C GLU A 102 0.74 14.31 10.44
N ARG A 103 -0.01 13.44 11.16
CA ARG A 103 0.48 12.83 12.41
C ARG A 103 1.71 11.95 12.17
N LEU A 104 1.71 11.21 11.06
CA LEU A 104 2.83 10.39 10.65
C LEU A 104 4.04 11.27 10.26
N GLU A 105 3.81 12.36 9.54
CA GLU A 105 4.84 13.32 9.12
C GLU A 105 5.44 14.05 10.33
N GLU A 106 4.61 14.44 11.30
CA GLU A 106 5.09 14.99 12.58
C GLU A 106 5.98 13.98 13.30
N PHE A 107 5.58 12.70 13.37
CA PHE A 107 6.39 11.64 13.96
C PHE A 107 7.75 11.51 13.27
N ALA A 108 7.76 11.52 11.94
CA ALA A 108 8.97 11.45 11.14
C ALA A 108 9.87 12.68 11.32
N GLN A 109 9.29 13.88 11.43
CA GLN A 109 10.02 15.14 11.63
C GLN A 109 10.88 15.12 12.90
N TYR A 110 10.37 14.50 14.00
CA TYR A 110 11.08 14.44 15.28
C TYR A 110 11.85 13.14 15.50
N SER A 111 11.79 12.21 14.54
CA SER A 111 12.50 10.93 14.62
C SER A 111 13.90 11.02 14.02
N THR A 112 14.88 10.49 14.74
CA THR A 112 16.27 10.31 14.24
C THR A 112 16.52 8.90 13.69
N ILE A 113 15.50 8.04 13.67
CA ILE A 113 15.52 6.69 13.10
C ILE A 113 14.47 6.61 11.97
N PRO A 114 14.59 5.64 11.03
CA PRO A 114 13.63 5.48 9.95
C PRO A 114 12.19 5.26 10.44
N VAL A 115 11.25 5.98 9.83
CA VAL A 115 9.80 5.84 10.03
C VAL A 115 9.21 5.28 8.75
N ILE A 116 8.36 4.24 8.89
CA ILE A 116 7.67 3.57 7.79
C ILE A 116 6.16 3.77 7.95
N ASN A 117 5.51 4.24 6.91
CA ASN A 117 4.05 4.29 6.82
C ASN A 117 3.49 2.89 6.62
N ALA A 118 2.88 2.32 7.66
CA ALA A 118 2.17 1.04 7.57
C ALA A 118 0.76 1.19 6.97
N LEU A 119 0.13 2.34 7.15
CA LEU A 119 -1.09 2.85 6.53
C LEU A 119 -1.50 4.16 7.20
N THR A 120 -1.95 5.11 6.41
CA THR A 120 -2.75 6.27 6.83
C THR A 120 -4.05 6.31 6.01
N ASP A 121 -4.95 7.26 6.31
CA ASP A 121 -6.15 7.49 5.50
C ASP A 121 -5.83 8.04 4.10
N THR A 122 -4.62 8.60 3.91
CA THR A 122 -4.17 9.15 2.62
C THR A 122 -3.36 8.18 1.80
N TYR A 123 -2.52 7.30 2.42
CA TYR A 123 -1.63 6.41 1.69
C TYR A 123 -1.44 5.04 2.35
N HIS A 124 -1.17 4.04 1.50
CA HIS A 124 -0.71 2.70 1.90
C HIS A 124 0.52 2.24 1.08
N PRO A 125 1.67 2.94 1.18
CA PRO A 125 2.78 2.74 0.26
C PRO A 125 3.42 1.35 0.34
N VAL A 126 3.41 0.72 1.51
CA VAL A 126 3.97 -0.64 1.69
C VAL A 126 3.17 -1.72 0.95
N GLN A 127 1.85 -1.49 0.73
CA GLN A 127 1.02 -2.37 -0.09
C GLN A 127 1.48 -2.31 -1.55
N LEU A 128 1.68 -1.12 -2.08
CA LEU A 128 2.03 -0.95 -3.50
C LEU A 128 3.37 -1.58 -3.89
N ILE A 129 4.30 -1.71 -2.94
CA ILE A 129 5.53 -2.50 -3.17
C ILE A 129 5.18 -3.98 -3.37
N ALA A 130 4.25 -4.53 -2.59
CA ALA A 130 3.80 -5.92 -2.73
C ALA A 130 3.00 -6.13 -4.04
N ASP A 131 2.09 -5.21 -4.37
CA ASP A 131 1.30 -5.25 -5.59
C ASP A 131 2.20 -5.26 -6.82
N TYR A 132 3.18 -4.35 -6.88
CA TYR A 132 4.12 -4.30 -7.99
C TYR A 132 5.03 -5.55 -8.05
N MET A 133 5.45 -6.09 -6.91
CA MET A 133 6.17 -7.38 -6.90
C MET A 133 5.32 -8.48 -7.50
N THR A 134 4.04 -8.55 -7.16
CA THR A 134 3.11 -9.56 -7.69
C THR A 134 2.86 -9.36 -9.19
N MET A 135 2.73 -8.11 -9.64
CA MET A 135 2.67 -7.82 -11.07
C MET A 135 3.90 -8.34 -11.82
N VAL A 136 5.10 -8.11 -11.29
CA VAL A 136 6.36 -8.59 -11.90
C VAL A 136 6.44 -10.12 -11.92
N GLU A 137 5.88 -10.81 -10.92
CA GLU A 137 5.89 -12.28 -10.84
C GLU A 137 4.88 -12.92 -11.83
N HIS A 138 3.71 -12.31 -12.00
CA HIS A 138 2.61 -12.87 -12.78
C HIS A 138 2.46 -12.28 -14.18
N LYS A 139 3.00 -11.08 -14.43
CA LYS A 139 2.96 -10.42 -15.74
C LYS A 139 4.37 -10.15 -16.25
N LYS A 140 4.60 -10.42 -17.52
CA LYS A 140 5.91 -10.16 -18.17
C LYS A 140 5.96 -8.79 -18.86
N ASP A 141 4.85 -8.07 -18.88
CA ASP A 141 4.76 -6.78 -19.55
C ASP A 141 5.54 -5.72 -18.78
N LYS A 142 6.35 -4.93 -19.50
CA LYS A 142 7.14 -3.84 -18.91
C LYS A 142 6.33 -2.57 -18.68
N ASN A 143 5.20 -2.42 -19.39
CA ASN A 143 4.32 -1.27 -19.31
C ASN A 143 2.86 -1.73 -19.19
N PRO A 144 2.47 -2.35 -18.07
CA PRO A 144 1.12 -2.86 -17.89
C PRO A 144 0.10 -1.72 -17.84
N VAL A 145 -1.11 -2.01 -18.29
CA VAL A 145 -2.29 -1.19 -18.05
C VAL A 145 -2.95 -1.69 -16.78
N VAL A 146 -2.98 -0.86 -15.75
CA VAL A 146 -3.61 -1.17 -14.47
C VAL A 146 -4.95 -0.43 -14.39
N ALA A 147 -6.03 -1.14 -14.08
CA ALA A 147 -7.34 -0.58 -13.79
C ALA A 147 -7.65 -0.75 -12.29
N TYR A 148 -7.77 0.37 -11.59
CA TYR A 148 -8.30 0.43 -10.23
C TYR A 148 -9.79 0.73 -10.31
N VAL A 149 -10.62 -0.07 -9.65
CA VAL A 149 -12.08 0.08 -9.60
C VAL A 149 -12.52 0.21 -8.15
N GLY A 150 -13.12 1.33 -7.77
CA GLY A 150 -13.60 1.51 -6.40
C GLY A 150 -13.49 2.93 -5.87
N ASP A 151 -13.35 3.04 -4.56
CA ASP A 151 -13.25 4.31 -3.85
C ASP A 151 -11.91 5.01 -4.12
N GLY A 152 -11.94 6.33 -4.33
CA GLY A 152 -10.74 7.18 -4.43
C GLY A 152 -10.00 7.36 -3.11
N ASN A 153 -9.77 6.27 -2.39
CA ASN A 153 -9.18 6.20 -1.07
C ASN A 153 -7.63 6.16 -1.08
N ASN A 154 -7.05 5.82 0.07
CA ASN A 154 -5.59 5.70 0.25
C ASN A 154 -4.93 4.67 -0.69
N MET A 155 -5.65 3.61 -1.10
CA MET A 155 -5.12 2.67 -2.09
C MET A 155 -5.06 3.29 -3.48
N ALA A 156 -6.14 3.96 -3.92
CA ALA A 156 -6.16 4.69 -5.18
C ALA A 156 -5.06 5.77 -5.23
N HIS A 157 -4.92 6.57 -4.16
CA HIS A 157 -3.84 7.56 -4.06
C HIS A 157 -2.45 6.92 -4.16
N SER A 158 -2.25 5.78 -3.51
CA SER A 158 -0.96 5.08 -3.57
C SER A 158 -0.68 4.50 -4.96
N TRP A 159 -1.71 4.03 -5.68
CA TRP A 159 -1.60 3.61 -7.08
C TRP A 159 -1.25 4.80 -7.99
N LEU A 160 -1.85 5.99 -7.77
CA LEU A 160 -1.48 7.23 -8.48
C LEU A 160 0.01 7.52 -8.33
N MET A 161 0.53 7.45 -7.09
CA MET A 161 1.94 7.70 -6.83
C MET A 161 2.84 6.65 -7.51
N LEU A 162 2.52 5.36 -7.40
CA LEU A 162 3.32 4.30 -8.01
C LEU A 162 3.36 4.43 -9.53
N ALA A 163 2.20 4.57 -10.18
CA ALA A 163 2.11 4.70 -11.63
C ALA A 163 2.85 5.93 -12.15
N SER A 164 2.67 7.08 -11.49
CA SER A 164 3.33 8.33 -11.86
C SER A 164 4.85 8.26 -11.73
N LYS A 165 5.38 7.48 -10.79
CA LYS A 165 6.84 7.29 -10.63
C LYS A 165 7.41 6.27 -11.62
N LEU A 166 6.73 5.13 -11.79
CA LEU A 166 7.27 4.04 -12.62
C LEU A 166 7.00 4.20 -14.12
N GLY A 167 6.00 5.02 -14.50
CA GLY A 167 5.76 5.39 -15.91
C GLY A 167 4.81 4.46 -16.66
N PHE A 168 3.94 3.68 -15.96
CA PHE A 168 2.94 2.83 -16.61
C PHE A 168 1.55 3.50 -16.72
N GLU A 169 0.61 2.85 -17.43
CA GLU A 169 -0.76 3.37 -17.55
C GLU A 169 -1.61 2.93 -16.36
N LEU A 170 -2.23 3.92 -15.68
CA LEU A 170 -3.22 3.71 -14.62
C LEU A 170 -4.55 4.30 -15.03
N ARG A 171 -5.61 3.52 -14.88
CA ARG A 171 -7.00 3.91 -15.07
C ARG A 171 -7.73 3.75 -13.75
N VAL A 172 -8.33 4.83 -13.26
CA VAL A 172 -9.07 4.82 -12.00
C VAL A 172 -10.55 5.02 -12.33
N ALA A 173 -11.39 4.09 -11.91
CA ALA A 173 -12.83 4.21 -12.00
C ALA A 173 -13.44 4.32 -10.61
N SER A 174 -14.10 5.45 -10.34
CA SER A 174 -14.78 5.72 -9.07
C SER A 174 -16.17 6.28 -9.32
N PRO A 175 -17.17 5.99 -8.46
CA PRO A 175 -18.46 6.67 -8.55
C PRO A 175 -18.30 8.19 -8.39
N VAL A 176 -19.27 8.95 -8.90
CA VAL A 176 -19.32 10.41 -8.75
C VAL A 176 -19.39 10.75 -7.26
N GLY A 177 -18.50 11.64 -6.78
CA GLY A 177 -18.38 12.03 -5.39
C GLY A 177 -17.45 11.14 -4.55
N TYR A 178 -16.84 10.11 -5.17
CA TYR A 178 -15.87 9.21 -4.55
C TYR A 178 -14.55 9.16 -5.32
N GLU A 179 -14.23 10.25 -6.02
CA GLU A 179 -12.97 10.41 -6.74
C GLU A 179 -11.79 10.56 -5.78
N CYS A 180 -10.59 10.33 -6.29
CA CYS A 180 -9.37 10.65 -5.55
C CYS A 180 -9.30 12.14 -5.20
N ASP A 181 -8.63 12.46 -4.10
CA ASP A 181 -8.38 13.85 -3.71
C ASP A 181 -7.67 14.65 -4.81
N GLY A 182 -8.15 15.87 -5.07
CA GLY A 182 -7.65 16.72 -6.14
C GLY A 182 -6.16 17.07 -6.00
N HIS A 183 -5.66 17.23 -4.78
CA HIS A 183 -4.23 17.46 -4.54
C HIS A 183 -3.38 16.25 -4.94
N GLU A 184 -3.87 15.04 -4.67
CA GLU A 184 -3.19 13.79 -5.04
C GLU A 184 -3.20 13.57 -6.55
N ILE A 185 -4.33 13.89 -7.21
CA ILE A 185 -4.42 13.87 -8.67
C ILE A 185 -3.41 14.84 -9.28
N ASP A 186 -3.38 16.09 -8.83
CA ASP A 186 -2.46 17.11 -9.34
C ASP A 186 -1.00 16.71 -9.17
N THR A 187 -0.66 16.15 -8.02
CA THR A 187 0.69 15.66 -7.72
C THR A 187 1.09 14.52 -8.66
N ALA A 188 0.21 13.54 -8.85
CA ALA A 188 0.45 12.43 -9.75
C ALA A 188 0.55 12.88 -11.21
N MET A 189 -0.31 13.79 -11.67
CA MET A 189 -0.30 14.32 -13.04
C MET A 189 0.96 15.12 -13.36
N LYS A 190 1.47 15.92 -12.41
CA LYS A 190 2.77 16.60 -12.55
C LYS A 190 3.92 15.60 -12.72
N GLN A 191 3.96 14.58 -11.89
CA GLN A 191 4.99 13.53 -11.95
C GLN A 191 4.85 12.67 -13.21
N ALA A 192 3.62 12.37 -13.65
CA ALA A 192 3.35 11.58 -14.86
C ALA A 192 3.92 12.25 -16.13
N LYS A 193 3.89 13.60 -16.22
CA LYS A 193 4.53 14.34 -17.31
C LYS A 193 6.04 14.08 -17.40
N ILE A 194 6.68 13.82 -16.27
CA ILE A 194 8.13 13.55 -16.20
C ILE A 194 8.43 12.09 -16.57
N SER A 195 7.65 11.16 -16.03
CA SER A 195 7.88 9.72 -16.19
C SER A 195 7.32 9.13 -17.49
N GLY A 196 6.38 9.84 -18.14
CA GLY A 196 5.63 9.34 -19.29
C GLY A 196 4.43 8.46 -18.92
N ALA A 197 4.05 8.39 -17.64
CA ALA A 197 2.86 7.66 -17.20
C ALA A 197 1.58 8.23 -17.83
N LYS A 198 0.61 7.36 -18.06
CA LYS A 198 -0.71 7.73 -18.53
C LYS A 198 -1.72 7.50 -17.41
N ILE A 199 -2.27 8.55 -16.85
CA ILE A 199 -3.28 8.47 -15.79
C ILE A 199 -4.61 8.96 -16.34
N ARG A 200 -5.66 8.16 -16.20
CA ARG A 200 -7.01 8.46 -16.67
C ARG A 200 -8.05 8.14 -15.62
N PHE A 201 -9.13 8.93 -15.59
CA PHE A 201 -10.21 8.78 -14.62
C PHE A 201 -11.52 8.51 -15.36
N PHE A 202 -12.37 7.67 -14.78
CA PHE A 202 -13.63 7.19 -15.34
C PHE A 202 -14.68 7.10 -14.23
N HIS A 203 -15.95 7.24 -14.64
CA HIS A 203 -17.12 6.92 -13.80
C HIS A 203 -17.82 5.63 -14.24
N ASP A 204 -17.32 4.97 -15.30
CA ASP A 204 -17.75 3.65 -15.73
C ASP A 204 -16.57 2.66 -15.59
N PRO A 205 -16.68 1.65 -14.72
CA PRO A 205 -15.62 0.66 -14.54
C PRO A 205 -15.33 -0.15 -15.81
N LYS A 206 -16.31 -0.29 -16.71
CA LYS A 206 -16.14 -1.02 -17.97
C LYS A 206 -15.15 -0.31 -18.90
N GLU A 207 -15.17 1.01 -18.93
CA GLU A 207 -14.21 1.80 -19.72
C GLU A 207 -12.79 1.68 -19.17
N ALA A 208 -12.63 1.70 -17.85
CA ALA A 208 -11.33 1.57 -17.21
C ALA A 208 -10.73 0.17 -17.40
N VAL A 209 -11.53 -0.88 -17.23
CA VAL A 209 -11.07 -2.28 -17.26
C VAL A 209 -10.80 -2.78 -18.68
N LYS A 210 -11.42 -2.20 -19.71
CA LYS A 210 -11.30 -2.66 -21.09
C LYS A 210 -9.84 -2.78 -21.55
N GLY A 211 -9.39 -4.03 -21.78
CA GLY A 211 -8.03 -4.35 -22.24
C GLY A 211 -6.93 -4.09 -21.18
N ALA A 212 -7.28 -4.00 -19.89
CA ALA A 212 -6.30 -3.89 -18.81
C ALA A 212 -5.52 -5.20 -18.62
N ASP A 213 -4.28 -5.09 -18.17
CA ASP A 213 -3.42 -6.23 -17.78
C ASP A 213 -3.66 -6.65 -16.34
N VAL A 214 -3.99 -5.68 -15.51
CA VAL A 214 -4.22 -5.84 -14.07
C VAL A 214 -5.49 -5.11 -13.71
N VAL A 215 -6.38 -5.79 -13.00
CA VAL A 215 -7.56 -5.19 -12.36
C VAL A 215 -7.35 -5.26 -10.86
N THR A 216 -7.57 -4.16 -10.18
CA THR A 216 -7.43 -4.11 -8.71
C THR A 216 -8.57 -3.30 -8.10
N THR A 217 -8.93 -3.67 -6.89
CA THR A 217 -9.92 -2.95 -6.08
C THR A 217 -9.52 -2.96 -4.62
N ASP A 218 -10.22 -2.20 -3.81
CA ASP A 218 -10.14 -2.21 -2.35
C ASP A 218 -11.55 -2.15 -1.77
N THR A 219 -11.67 -2.47 -0.49
CA THR A 219 -12.94 -2.37 0.22
C THR A 219 -13.56 -0.98 0.07
N TRP A 220 -14.85 -0.94 -0.24
CA TRP A 220 -15.57 0.34 -0.32
C TRP A 220 -15.71 1.02 1.03
N ILE A 221 -15.73 0.24 2.11
CA ILE A 221 -15.91 0.74 3.47
C ILE A 221 -14.62 0.52 4.24
N SER A 222 -13.85 1.58 4.40
CA SER A 222 -12.62 1.55 5.19
C SER A 222 -12.92 1.41 6.68
N MET A 223 -11.96 0.85 7.44
CA MET A 223 -12.09 0.71 8.89
C MET A 223 -12.29 2.08 9.55
N GLY A 224 -13.34 2.19 10.38
CA GLY A 224 -13.75 3.42 11.04
C GLY A 224 -14.73 4.28 10.22
N GLN A 225 -15.20 3.79 9.06
CA GLN A 225 -16.18 4.45 8.20
C GLN A 225 -17.46 3.64 8.06
N GLU A 226 -17.85 2.92 9.11
CA GLU A 226 -19.06 2.08 9.11
C GLU A 226 -20.36 2.92 9.11
N GLU A 227 -20.27 4.17 9.55
CA GLU A 227 -21.37 5.14 9.48
C GLU A 227 -21.61 5.54 8.01
N GLY A 228 -22.85 5.41 7.53
CA GLY A 228 -23.18 5.65 6.12
C GLY A 228 -22.98 4.45 5.17
N LYS A 229 -22.67 3.26 5.68
CA LYS A 229 -22.43 2.04 4.91
C LYS A 229 -23.52 1.77 3.87
N ALA A 230 -24.80 1.85 4.24
CA ALA A 230 -25.91 1.52 3.33
C ALA A 230 -25.93 2.44 2.12
N LYS A 231 -25.75 3.74 2.31
CA LYS A 231 -25.68 4.72 1.21
C LYS A 231 -24.47 4.45 0.31
N LYS A 232 -23.31 4.19 0.92
CA LYS A 232 -22.07 3.94 0.12
C LYS A 232 -22.22 2.69 -0.74
N VAL A 233 -22.87 1.64 -0.23
CA VAL A 233 -23.16 0.43 -1.02
C VAL A 233 -24.09 0.73 -2.21
N GLU A 234 -25.11 1.59 -2.01
CA GLU A 234 -25.99 2.04 -3.09
C GLU A 234 -25.22 2.88 -4.13
N ASP A 235 -24.41 3.84 -3.69
CA ASP A 235 -23.61 4.71 -4.56
C ASP A 235 -22.58 3.93 -5.39
N PHE A 236 -22.17 2.73 -4.92
CA PHE A 236 -21.20 1.85 -5.59
C PHE A 236 -21.88 0.76 -6.45
N GLU A 237 -23.20 0.85 -6.69
CA GLU A 237 -23.87 -0.07 -7.60
C GLU A 237 -23.20 -0.06 -9.00
N GLY A 238 -22.85 -1.25 -9.52
CA GLY A 238 -22.13 -1.40 -10.79
C GLY A 238 -20.59 -1.32 -10.71
N PHE A 239 -20.01 -1.10 -9.51
CA PHE A 239 -18.56 -1.06 -9.31
C PHE A 239 -17.97 -2.37 -8.73
N ILE A 240 -18.79 -3.41 -8.59
CA ILE A 240 -18.29 -4.73 -8.24
C ILE A 240 -17.37 -5.29 -9.33
N VAL A 241 -16.20 -5.81 -8.95
CA VAL A 241 -15.36 -6.56 -9.86
C VAL A 241 -15.86 -8.00 -9.89
N ASP A 242 -16.67 -8.31 -10.89
CA ASP A 242 -17.24 -9.62 -11.17
C ASP A 242 -16.65 -10.26 -12.43
N ALA A 243 -17.09 -11.46 -12.75
CA ALA A 243 -16.61 -12.20 -13.92
C ALA A 243 -16.94 -11.48 -15.24
N ASP A 244 -18.06 -10.74 -15.32
CA ASP A 244 -18.44 -10.03 -16.54
C ASP A 244 -17.57 -8.79 -16.75
N LEU A 245 -17.24 -8.06 -15.69
CA LEU A 245 -16.26 -6.97 -15.73
C LEU A 245 -14.85 -7.49 -16.09
N MET A 246 -14.41 -8.59 -15.49
CA MET A 246 -13.10 -9.19 -15.80
C MET A 246 -12.96 -9.68 -17.24
N LYS A 247 -14.05 -10.11 -17.91
CA LYS A 247 -14.03 -10.48 -19.33
C LYS A 247 -13.68 -9.33 -20.27
N LEU A 248 -13.82 -8.06 -19.83
CA LEU A 248 -13.44 -6.88 -20.61
C LEU A 248 -11.93 -6.61 -20.55
N ALA A 249 -11.25 -7.11 -19.56
CA ALA A 249 -9.80 -7.06 -19.46
C ALA A 249 -9.12 -7.99 -20.47
N LYS A 250 -7.80 -7.98 -20.55
CA LYS A 250 -7.06 -8.95 -21.36
C LYS A 250 -7.33 -10.37 -20.85
N LYS A 251 -7.30 -11.35 -21.76
CA LYS A 251 -7.57 -12.76 -21.44
C LYS A 251 -6.65 -13.32 -20.34
N ASP A 252 -5.43 -12.81 -20.25
CA ASP A 252 -4.43 -13.16 -19.25
C ASP A 252 -4.31 -12.10 -18.14
N ALA A 253 -5.32 -11.25 -17.99
CA ALA A 253 -5.34 -10.26 -16.91
C ALA A 253 -5.31 -10.94 -15.54
N ILE A 254 -4.64 -10.28 -14.58
CA ILE A 254 -4.63 -10.71 -13.19
C ILE A 254 -5.51 -9.79 -12.35
N PHE A 255 -6.04 -10.33 -11.26
CA PHE A 255 -6.79 -9.57 -10.25
C PHE A 255 -5.94 -9.44 -8.98
N LEU A 256 -5.89 -8.24 -8.40
CA LEU A 256 -5.21 -7.91 -7.15
C LEU A 256 -6.20 -7.37 -6.11
N HIS A 257 -5.98 -7.72 -4.86
CA HIS A 257 -6.74 -7.21 -3.73
C HIS A 257 -5.92 -7.26 -2.45
N CYS A 258 -5.76 -6.10 -1.79
CA CYS A 258 -4.93 -5.97 -0.57
C CYS A 258 -5.46 -6.74 0.65
N LEU A 259 -6.68 -7.24 0.60
CA LEU A 259 -7.41 -7.92 1.68
C LEU A 259 -7.55 -7.09 2.99
N PRO A 260 -8.67 -7.24 3.74
CA PRO A 260 -9.74 -8.24 3.56
C PRO A 260 -10.67 -7.88 2.41
N ALA A 261 -11.22 -8.88 1.72
CA ALA A 261 -12.22 -8.69 0.69
C ALA A 261 -13.63 -8.96 1.24
N TYR A 262 -14.57 -8.09 0.89
CA TYR A 262 -15.99 -8.29 1.18
C TYR A 262 -16.70 -8.81 -0.06
N ARG A 263 -16.81 -10.13 -0.13
CA ARG A 263 -17.46 -10.86 -1.23
C ARG A 263 -18.91 -10.39 -1.42
N GLY A 264 -19.27 -10.07 -2.66
CA GLY A 264 -20.58 -9.51 -3.00
C GLY A 264 -20.69 -7.99 -2.86
N TYR A 265 -19.60 -7.33 -2.44
CA TYR A 265 -19.46 -5.87 -2.46
C TYR A 265 -18.46 -5.47 -3.56
N GLU A 266 -17.21 -5.18 -3.21
CA GLU A 266 -16.21 -4.72 -4.18
C GLU A 266 -15.72 -5.83 -5.13
N VAL A 267 -15.86 -7.10 -4.76
CA VAL A 267 -15.45 -8.25 -5.57
C VAL A 267 -16.42 -9.42 -5.42
N SER A 268 -16.65 -10.16 -6.51
CA SER A 268 -17.43 -11.39 -6.46
C SER A 268 -16.61 -12.56 -5.88
N GLU A 269 -17.31 -13.55 -5.30
CA GLU A 269 -16.70 -14.81 -4.88
C GLU A 269 -15.95 -15.48 -6.03
N GLU A 270 -16.57 -15.54 -7.21
CA GLU A 270 -16.02 -16.19 -8.39
C GLU A 270 -14.67 -15.59 -8.80
N VAL A 271 -14.57 -14.27 -8.88
CA VAL A 271 -13.31 -13.60 -9.28
C VAL A 271 -12.21 -13.83 -8.25
N LEU A 272 -12.55 -13.76 -6.96
CA LEU A 272 -11.56 -13.96 -5.89
C LEU A 272 -11.00 -15.39 -5.93
N GLU A 273 -11.86 -16.40 -6.10
CA GLU A 273 -11.45 -17.81 -6.17
C GLU A 273 -10.69 -18.13 -7.47
N GLN A 274 -11.11 -17.57 -8.62
CA GLN A 274 -10.37 -17.74 -9.88
C GLN A 274 -8.95 -17.15 -9.82
N HIS A 275 -8.76 -16.10 -9.06
CA HIS A 275 -7.48 -15.41 -8.89
C HIS A 275 -6.81 -15.68 -7.53
N GLU A 276 -7.27 -16.70 -6.78
CA GLU A 276 -6.78 -17.05 -5.44
C GLU A 276 -5.24 -17.01 -5.36
N LYS A 277 -4.59 -17.73 -6.28
CA LYS A 277 -3.12 -17.81 -6.29
C LYS A 277 -2.47 -16.43 -6.35
N VAL A 278 -2.96 -15.53 -7.21
CA VAL A 278 -2.39 -14.18 -7.38
C VAL A 278 -2.61 -13.34 -6.14
N VAL A 279 -3.83 -13.35 -5.60
CA VAL A 279 -4.21 -12.58 -4.41
C VAL A 279 -3.43 -13.02 -3.16
N PHE A 280 -3.19 -14.33 -2.99
CA PHE A 280 -2.41 -14.80 -1.85
C PHE A 280 -0.89 -14.68 -2.08
N ASP A 281 -0.39 -14.74 -3.31
CA ASP A 281 0.99 -14.35 -3.64
C ASP A 281 1.23 -12.85 -3.34
N GLU A 282 0.23 -11.98 -3.60
CA GLU A 282 0.24 -10.56 -3.21
C GLU A 282 0.31 -10.40 -1.68
N ALA A 283 -0.53 -11.13 -0.96
CA ALA A 283 -0.52 -11.14 0.51
C ALA A 283 0.84 -11.61 1.07
N GLU A 284 1.47 -12.63 0.47
CA GLU A 284 2.82 -13.07 0.82
C GLU A 284 3.86 -11.99 0.49
N ASN A 285 3.74 -11.32 -0.65
CA ASN A 285 4.66 -10.27 -1.06
C ASN A 285 4.66 -9.07 -0.11
N ARG A 286 3.63 -8.89 0.73
CA ARG A 286 3.64 -7.95 1.86
C ARG A 286 4.83 -8.20 2.78
N LEU A 287 5.06 -9.46 3.15
CA LEU A 287 6.20 -9.86 3.98
C LEU A 287 7.53 -9.50 3.30
N HIS A 288 7.66 -9.81 2.02
CA HIS A 288 8.92 -9.63 1.30
C HIS A 288 9.19 -8.17 0.94
N GLY A 289 8.16 -7.43 0.52
CA GLY A 289 8.25 -5.99 0.26
C GLY A 289 8.67 -5.19 1.50
N GLN A 290 8.05 -5.49 2.64
CA GLN A 290 8.40 -4.83 3.90
C GLN A 290 9.83 -5.16 4.35
N LYS A 291 10.31 -6.40 4.16
CA LYS A 291 11.72 -6.73 4.39
C LYS A 291 12.64 -5.92 3.48
N GLY A 292 12.29 -5.75 2.21
CA GLY A 292 13.01 -4.91 1.27
C GLY A 292 13.13 -3.46 1.73
N ILE A 293 12.01 -2.87 2.15
CA ILE A 293 11.93 -1.49 2.67
C ILE A 293 12.82 -1.34 3.92
N MET A 294 12.66 -2.22 4.91
CA MET A 294 13.44 -2.16 6.16
C MET A 294 14.94 -2.24 5.91
N VAL A 295 15.39 -3.18 5.07
CA VAL A 295 16.82 -3.34 4.76
C VAL A 295 17.35 -2.19 3.90
N TRP A 296 16.52 -1.63 2.99
CA TRP A 296 16.91 -0.46 2.21
C TRP A 296 17.10 0.75 3.10
N LEU A 297 16.15 1.03 4.00
CA LEU A 297 16.24 2.15 4.96
C LEU A 297 17.45 2.02 5.89
N ASP A 298 17.73 0.81 6.39
CA ASP A 298 18.92 0.59 7.24
C ASP A 298 20.23 0.94 6.51
N LYS A 299 20.32 0.66 5.22
CA LYS A 299 21.48 1.04 4.42
C LYS A 299 21.62 2.56 4.24
N GLN A 300 20.52 3.30 4.28
CA GLN A 300 20.53 4.78 4.17
C GLN A 300 20.91 5.46 5.49
N ARG A 301 21.02 4.72 6.60
CA ARG A 301 21.48 5.24 7.92
C ARG A 301 22.99 5.37 7.98
N LYS A 302 23.71 4.68 7.12
CA LYS A 302 25.18 4.65 7.04
C LYS A 302 25.67 5.66 6.05
#